data_d6f256468d537082cd564f167904dcd8
#
_entry.id   d6f256468d537082cd564f167904dcd8
#
_cell.length_a   1.000
_cell.length_b   1.000
_cell.length_c   1.000
_cell.angle_alpha   90.00
_cell.angle_beta   90.00
_cell.angle_gamma   90.00
#
_symmetry.space_group_name_H-M   'P 1'
#
loop_
_entity.id
_entity.type
_entity.pdbx_description
1 polymer ?
#
loop_
_entity_poly.entity_id
_entity_poly.type
_entity_poly.pdbx_seq_one_letter_code
_entity_poly.pdbx_strand_id
1 'polypeptide(L)'
;MKNLFYILISFSLFSCSSEKPKEKVDLIVHNAVAYTVDSTFSTAESFAVKDGKIIAVGKNDSILAKYDGEKLDAQGKAVYPGFIDSHCHFLNYGLGLNQVDLVDTKSFEEVIERVVKYAEVNKAEWIVGRGWDQNDWDKKEFPNRKILDSLFPNTPVFLKRIDGHAALANAKALKLAKINSRTKVSGGVIEYVFTNDESWTLEKDKAEIKHMGYPYFDPTGILIDNAVDLVANIIPQPSEEQQKEALLKAQKNCFEVGLTTVDDAGLMKKEIDVIAKLQKSGELKMRIYAMLSDSAPNYEYYFKNSIYKTDRLNVRSFKFYGDGALGSRGACLLEDYTDKKGWQGFLLKADSHFIKGASKMMTNGFQMNTHCIGDRANRMILSLYTGVFERSKLGGTKPVNDKWKSVRWRIEHSQVINERDFELFSKYNVIPSIQPTHATSDMYWAEERLGKERMKGAYAFKSLLKAAGLVALGTDFPVEQINPMTTFYAAVFRKDSKGFPEGGFMMEEALTREETLKGMTIWGAFANFEEKEKGSIEVGKFADFVILDNDIMRCDESKILSTKVLYTFINGEKVYGN
;
A
#
# COMPACT_ATOMS: atom_id res chain seq x y z
N MET A 1 -83.53 0.60 -60.78
CA MET A 1 -82.12 0.10 -60.72
C MET A 1 -81.33 1.21 -60.07
N LYS A 2 -80.97 1.06 -58.75
CA LYS A 2 -80.24 2.04 -58.02
C LYS A 2 -78.82 1.47 -57.78
N ASN A 3 -77.81 2.10 -58.35
CA ASN A 3 -76.38 1.75 -58.12
C ASN A 3 -75.90 2.41 -56.84
N LEU A 4 -75.47 1.61 -55.87
CA LEU A 4 -74.88 2.04 -54.61
C LEU A 4 -73.39 1.98 -54.78
N PHE A 5 -72.69 3.15 -54.76
CA PHE A 5 -71.23 3.26 -54.77
C PHE A 5 -70.74 3.18 -53.32
N TYR A 6 -69.96 2.14 -53.01
CA TYR A 6 -69.23 2.06 -51.74
C TYR A 6 -67.81 2.72 -51.90
N ILE A 7 -67.65 3.84 -51.21
CA ILE A 7 -66.32 4.48 -51.10
C ILE A 7 -65.58 3.81 -49.92
N LEU A 8 -64.51 3.04 -50.21
CA LEU A 8 -63.59 2.51 -49.22
C LEU A 8 -62.62 3.64 -48.80
N ILE A 9 -62.78 4.19 -47.61
CA ILE A 9 -61.82 5.12 -46.99
C ILE A 9 -60.73 4.26 -46.28
N SER A 10 -59.52 4.18 -46.91
CA SER A 10 -58.34 3.59 -46.28
C SER A 10 -57.82 4.55 -45.19
N PHE A 11 -58.03 4.23 -43.93
CA PHE A 11 -57.33 4.89 -42.81
C PHE A 11 -55.92 4.36 -42.74
N SER A 12 -54.93 5.13 -43.25
CA SER A 12 -53.52 4.91 -43.01
C SER A 12 -53.20 5.34 -41.57
N LEU A 13 -53.09 4.38 -40.65
CA LEU A 13 -52.57 4.61 -39.30
C LEU A 13 -51.09 4.93 -39.41
N PHE A 14 -50.76 6.21 -39.47
CA PHE A 14 -49.40 6.67 -39.15
C PHE A 14 -49.16 6.41 -37.66
N SER A 15 -48.49 5.28 -37.36
CA SER A 15 -47.94 5.04 -36.03
C SER A 15 -46.75 5.96 -35.86
N CYS A 16 -46.96 7.16 -35.34
CA CYS A 16 -45.89 8.00 -34.85
C CYS A 16 -45.39 7.33 -33.56
N SER A 17 -44.32 6.54 -33.66
CA SER A 17 -43.57 6.13 -32.49
C SER A 17 -42.90 7.40 -31.91
N SER A 18 -43.53 8.05 -30.97
CA SER A 18 -42.87 9.09 -30.19
C SER A 18 -41.75 8.42 -29.42
N GLU A 19 -40.51 8.56 -29.91
CA GLU A 19 -39.33 8.19 -29.13
C GLU A 19 -39.47 8.90 -27.76
N LYS A 20 -39.44 8.12 -26.68
CA LYS A 20 -39.40 8.70 -25.34
C LYS A 20 -38.18 9.61 -25.23
N PRO A 21 -38.30 10.82 -24.68
CA PRO A 21 -37.17 11.71 -24.51
C PRO A 21 -36.08 10.99 -23.70
N LYS A 22 -34.85 11.04 -24.18
CA LYS A 22 -33.69 10.43 -23.51
C LYS A 22 -33.46 11.10 -22.16
N GLU A 23 -33.10 10.30 -21.15
CA GLU A 23 -32.73 10.81 -19.84
C GLU A 23 -31.36 11.51 -19.90
N LYS A 24 -31.28 12.74 -19.38
CA LYS A 24 -30.03 13.51 -19.32
C LYS A 24 -29.08 12.94 -18.27
N VAL A 25 -27.82 12.74 -18.68
CA VAL A 25 -26.71 12.24 -17.87
C VAL A 25 -25.45 13.08 -18.11
N ASP A 26 -24.46 12.96 -17.23
CA ASP A 26 -23.23 13.73 -17.35
C ASP A 26 -22.27 13.12 -18.38
N LEU A 27 -22.12 11.77 -18.36
CA LEU A 27 -21.19 11.06 -19.21
C LEU A 27 -21.78 9.71 -19.66
N ILE A 28 -21.53 9.34 -20.90
CA ILE A 28 -21.78 8.00 -21.44
C ILE A 28 -20.46 7.47 -21.98
N VAL A 29 -19.95 6.40 -21.38
CA VAL A 29 -18.83 5.63 -21.94
C VAL A 29 -19.41 4.56 -22.84
N HIS A 30 -18.94 4.49 -24.09
CA HIS A 30 -19.45 3.53 -25.07
C HIS A 30 -18.32 2.91 -25.91
N ASN A 31 -18.64 1.88 -26.69
CA ASN A 31 -17.67 1.10 -27.45
C ASN A 31 -16.52 0.57 -26.58
N ALA A 32 -16.84 0.14 -25.37
CA ALA A 32 -15.88 -0.35 -24.39
C ALA A 32 -15.87 -1.88 -24.30
N VAL A 33 -14.76 -2.44 -23.83
CA VAL A 33 -14.72 -3.76 -23.19
C VAL A 33 -14.62 -3.49 -21.68
N ALA A 34 -15.77 -3.18 -21.07
CA ALA A 34 -15.82 -2.82 -19.64
C ALA A 34 -15.91 -4.07 -18.77
N TYR A 35 -14.83 -4.39 -18.05
CA TYR A 35 -14.80 -5.43 -17.02
C TYR A 35 -15.52 -4.90 -15.78
N THR A 36 -16.71 -5.41 -15.50
CA THR A 36 -17.54 -4.87 -14.42
C THR A 36 -17.01 -5.20 -13.05
N VAL A 37 -16.31 -6.33 -12.91
CA VAL A 37 -15.85 -6.89 -11.62
C VAL A 37 -17.01 -7.06 -10.63
N ASP A 38 -18.21 -7.30 -11.15
CA ASP A 38 -19.39 -7.70 -10.38
C ASP A 38 -19.27 -9.15 -9.87
N SER A 39 -20.28 -9.65 -9.20
CA SER A 39 -20.27 -11.01 -8.62
C SER A 39 -20.08 -12.12 -9.66
N THR A 40 -20.41 -11.87 -10.93
CA THR A 40 -20.30 -12.81 -12.05
C THR A 40 -19.09 -12.54 -12.95
N PHE A 41 -18.32 -11.50 -12.64
CA PHE A 41 -17.19 -11.03 -13.45
C PHE A 41 -17.59 -10.80 -14.92
N SER A 42 -18.70 -10.10 -15.11
CA SER A 42 -19.25 -9.85 -16.43
C SER A 42 -18.51 -8.74 -17.18
N THR A 43 -18.83 -8.59 -18.48
CA THR A 43 -18.37 -7.46 -19.31
C THR A 43 -19.55 -6.69 -19.85
N ALA A 44 -19.39 -5.38 -20.05
CA ALA A 44 -20.35 -4.50 -20.67
C ALA A 44 -19.70 -3.71 -21.83
N GLU A 45 -20.53 -3.18 -22.72
CA GLU A 45 -20.06 -2.35 -23.84
C GLU A 45 -20.16 -0.85 -23.52
N SER A 46 -21.03 -0.49 -22.56
CA SER A 46 -21.36 0.90 -22.26
C SER A 46 -21.90 1.05 -20.85
N PHE A 47 -21.71 2.24 -20.27
CA PHE A 47 -22.37 2.66 -19.03
C PHE A 47 -22.62 4.16 -19.03
N ALA A 48 -23.64 4.59 -18.25
CA ALA A 48 -24.02 5.99 -18.09
C ALA A 48 -23.73 6.48 -16.67
N VAL A 49 -23.24 7.71 -16.56
CA VAL A 49 -22.86 8.36 -15.30
C VAL A 49 -23.69 9.61 -15.09
N LYS A 50 -24.20 9.78 -13.87
CA LYS A 50 -24.92 10.98 -13.44
C LYS A 50 -24.58 11.28 -11.99
N ASP A 51 -24.34 12.56 -11.69
CA ASP A 51 -23.98 13.03 -10.35
C ASP A 51 -22.82 12.21 -9.71
N GLY A 52 -21.82 11.90 -10.54
CA GLY A 52 -20.62 11.14 -10.13
C GLY A 52 -20.82 9.65 -9.91
N LYS A 53 -22.01 9.10 -10.21
CA LYS A 53 -22.36 7.69 -10.02
C LYS A 53 -22.76 7.01 -11.31
N ILE A 54 -22.49 5.71 -11.39
CA ILE A 54 -22.95 4.84 -12.47
C ILE A 54 -24.46 4.62 -12.27
N ILE A 55 -25.27 4.96 -13.26
CA ILE A 55 -26.73 4.79 -13.21
C ILE A 55 -27.25 3.70 -14.13
N ALA A 56 -26.44 3.27 -15.09
CA ALA A 56 -26.77 2.17 -15.99
C ALA A 56 -25.51 1.51 -16.54
N VAL A 57 -25.57 0.20 -16.77
CA VAL A 57 -24.50 -0.61 -17.38
C VAL A 57 -25.17 -1.55 -18.39
N GLY A 58 -24.59 -1.74 -19.58
CA GLY A 58 -25.19 -2.63 -20.58
C GLY A 58 -24.54 -2.57 -21.96
N LYS A 59 -25.35 -2.89 -22.98
CA LYS A 59 -24.94 -2.82 -24.38
C LYS A 59 -25.02 -1.40 -24.92
N ASN A 60 -24.19 -1.06 -25.90
CA ASN A 60 -24.16 0.25 -26.56
C ASN A 60 -25.55 0.73 -26.98
N ASP A 61 -26.27 -0.09 -27.74
CA ASP A 61 -27.59 0.30 -28.29
C ASP A 61 -28.58 0.65 -27.18
N SER A 62 -28.59 -0.14 -26.10
CA SER A 62 -29.50 0.06 -24.98
C SER A 62 -29.22 1.35 -24.22
N ILE A 63 -27.93 1.64 -23.97
CA ILE A 63 -27.52 2.84 -23.22
C ILE A 63 -27.71 4.08 -24.08
N LEU A 64 -27.24 4.06 -25.32
CA LEU A 64 -27.34 5.20 -26.26
C LEU A 64 -28.78 5.52 -26.68
N ALA A 65 -29.67 4.53 -26.69
CA ALA A 65 -31.10 4.77 -26.95
C ALA A 65 -31.80 5.47 -25.79
N LYS A 66 -31.40 5.17 -24.54
CA LYS A 66 -32.09 5.64 -23.32
C LYS A 66 -31.53 6.96 -22.78
N TYR A 67 -30.22 7.20 -22.89
CA TYR A 67 -29.52 8.30 -22.26
C TYR A 67 -28.94 9.29 -23.28
N ASP A 68 -28.82 10.56 -22.86
CA ASP A 68 -28.20 11.65 -23.61
C ASP A 68 -27.29 12.48 -22.69
N GLY A 69 -26.03 12.63 -23.08
CA GLY A 69 -24.98 13.33 -22.34
C GLY A 69 -23.68 13.39 -23.11
N GLU A 70 -22.61 13.85 -22.48
CA GLU A 70 -21.26 13.78 -23.03
C GLU A 70 -20.92 12.32 -23.38
N LYS A 71 -20.34 12.09 -24.56
CA LYS A 71 -20.00 10.74 -25.03
C LYS A 71 -18.49 10.54 -25.08
N LEU A 72 -18.02 9.54 -24.36
CA LEU A 72 -16.65 9.06 -24.44
C LEU A 72 -16.62 7.74 -25.22
N ASP A 73 -16.11 7.78 -26.43
CA ASP A 73 -15.87 6.59 -27.24
C ASP A 73 -14.59 5.89 -26.76
N ALA A 74 -14.74 4.73 -26.16
CA ALA A 74 -13.60 3.93 -25.70
C ALA A 74 -12.89 3.18 -26.85
N GLN A 75 -13.38 3.25 -28.10
CA GLN A 75 -12.76 2.68 -29.29
C GLN A 75 -12.37 1.19 -29.16
N GLY A 76 -13.19 0.41 -28.47
CA GLY A 76 -12.93 -1.01 -28.20
C GLY A 76 -11.86 -1.26 -27.12
N LYS A 77 -11.39 -0.23 -26.43
CA LYS A 77 -10.42 -0.36 -25.36
C LYS A 77 -11.02 -0.99 -24.11
N ALA A 78 -10.14 -1.60 -23.32
CA ALA A 78 -10.52 -2.18 -22.04
C ALA A 78 -10.71 -1.09 -20.97
N VAL A 79 -11.84 -1.19 -20.27
CA VAL A 79 -12.21 -0.30 -19.18
C VAL A 79 -12.33 -1.13 -17.91
N TYR A 80 -11.71 -0.66 -16.82
CA TYR A 80 -11.69 -1.32 -15.53
C TYR A 80 -12.23 -0.37 -14.45
N PRO A 81 -12.75 -0.90 -13.31
CA PRO A 81 -12.92 -0.06 -12.13
C PRO A 81 -11.61 0.62 -11.78
N GLY A 82 -11.65 1.82 -11.24
CA GLY A 82 -10.45 2.50 -10.78
C GLY A 82 -9.66 1.64 -9.81
N PHE A 83 -8.35 1.54 -10.01
CA PHE A 83 -7.50 0.69 -9.20
C PHE A 83 -7.40 1.20 -7.76
N ILE A 84 -7.32 0.26 -6.84
CA ILE A 84 -7.17 0.47 -5.40
C ILE A 84 -5.83 -0.11 -4.96
N ASP A 85 -4.99 0.71 -4.37
CA ASP A 85 -3.80 0.25 -3.66
C ASP A 85 -4.15 0.05 -2.19
N SER A 86 -4.24 -1.21 -1.75
CA SER A 86 -4.74 -1.54 -0.41
C SER A 86 -3.70 -1.39 0.71
N HIS A 87 -2.47 -1.03 0.37
CA HIS A 87 -1.41 -0.74 1.33
C HIS A 87 -0.32 0.12 0.69
N CYS A 88 -0.21 1.35 1.13
CA CYS A 88 0.86 2.25 0.71
C CYS A 88 1.15 3.31 1.77
N HIS A 89 2.10 4.20 1.47
CA HIS A 89 2.46 5.36 2.27
C HIS A 89 2.35 6.63 1.42
N PHE A 90 1.12 6.99 1.06
CA PHE A 90 0.82 8.03 0.06
C PHE A 90 1.41 9.40 0.40
N LEU A 91 1.19 9.90 1.63
CA LEU A 91 1.79 11.16 2.08
C LEU A 91 3.32 11.07 2.10
N ASN A 92 3.87 9.97 2.64
CA ASN A 92 5.32 9.78 2.72
C ASN A 92 5.97 9.68 1.34
N TYR A 93 5.29 9.06 0.36
CA TYR A 93 5.73 9.06 -1.03
C TYR A 93 5.84 10.48 -1.57
N GLY A 94 4.79 11.29 -1.39
CA GLY A 94 4.82 12.69 -1.84
C GLY A 94 5.93 13.51 -1.18
N LEU A 95 6.16 13.34 0.11
CA LEU A 95 7.27 13.98 0.83
C LEU A 95 8.63 13.50 0.32
N GLY A 96 8.75 12.21 -0.02
CA GLY A 96 9.95 11.59 -0.55
C GLY A 96 10.37 12.13 -1.92
N LEU A 97 9.44 12.64 -2.74
CA LEU A 97 9.75 13.25 -4.05
C LEU A 97 10.66 14.49 -3.98
N ASN A 98 10.85 15.05 -2.79
CA ASN A 98 11.76 16.17 -2.54
C ASN A 98 13.04 15.75 -1.76
N GLN A 99 13.26 14.45 -1.55
CA GLN A 99 14.44 13.88 -0.87
C GLN A 99 15.43 13.29 -1.86
N VAL A 100 16.57 12.80 -1.36
CA VAL A 100 17.52 12.07 -2.21
C VAL A 100 16.92 10.73 -2.61
N ASP A 101 16.72 10.52 -3.90
CA ASP A 101 16.31 9.23 -4.44
C ASP A 101 17.51 8.28 -4.55
N LEU A 102 17.47 7.19 -3.78
CA LEU A 102 18.50 6.18 -3.71
C LEU A 102 18.03 4.82 -4.26
N VAL A 103 16.85 4.77 -4.86
CA VAL A 103 16.28 3.55 -5.47
C VAL A 103 17.17 3.09 -6.61
N ASP A 104 17.33 1.77 -6.77
CA ASP A 104 18.11 1.12 -7.82
C ASP A 104 19.61 1.41 -7.80
N THR A 105 20.17 1.97 -6.72
CA THR A 105 21.63 2.09 -6.57
C THR A 105 22.30 0.71 -6.54
N LYS A 106 23.45 0.58 -7.23
CA LYS A 106 24.17 -0.69 -7.37
C LYS A 106 25.39 -0.81 -6.47
N SER A 107 25.73 0.27 -5.77
CA SER A 107 26.81 0.29 -4.79
C SER A 107 26.62 1.41 -3.76
N PHE A 108 27.37 1.36 -2.67
CA PHE A 108 27.39 2.44 -1.70
C PHE A 108 28.03 3.72 -2.27
N GLU A 109 28.98 3.58 -3.17
CA GLU A 109 29.61 4.68 -3.89
C GLU A 109 28.57 5.47 -4.69
N GLU A 110 27.65 4.79 -5.39
CA GLU A 110 26.56 5.43 -6.11
C GLU A 110 25.59 6.17 -5.16
N VAL A 111 25.33 5.60 -3.99
CA VAL A 111 24.56 6.30 -2.93
C VAL A 111 25.23 7.61 -2.57
N ILE A 112 26.54 7.59 -2.32
CA ILE A 112 27.30 8.79 -1.98
C ILE A 112 27.27 9.82 -3.10
N GLU A 113 27.44 9.42 -4.35
CA GLU A 113 27.38 10.31 -5.52
C GLU A 113 26.03 11.04 -5.59
N ARG A 114 24.91 10.32 -5.40
CA ARG A 114 23.57 10.91 -5.41
C ARG A 114 23.37 11.89 -4.25
N VAL A 115 23.87 11.56 -3.05
CA VAL A 115 23.80 12.44 -1.87
C VAL A 115 24.60 13.73 -2.10
N VAL A 116 25.83 13.64 -2.65
CA VAL A 116 26.66 14.81 -2.97
C VAL A 116 25.98 15.70 -4.01
N LYS A 117 25.53 15.11 -5.11
CA LYS A 117 24.82 15.84 -6.17
C LYS A 117 23.57 16.56 -5.64
N TYR A 118 22.80 15.93 -4.75
CA TYR A 118 21.65 16.57 -4.12
C TYR A 118 22.08 17.75 -3.26
N ALA A 119 23.15 17.61 -2.46
CA ALA A 119 23.64 18.65 -1.57
C ALA A 119 24.21 19.88 -2.30
N GLU A 120 24.73 19.71 -3.52
CA GLU A 120 25.22 20.81 -4.36
C GLU A 120 24.10 21.81 -4.75
N VAL A 121 22.89 21.30 -4.99
CA VAL A 121 21.75 22.10 -5.45
C VAL A 121 20.76 22.43 -4.34
N ASN A 122 20.75 21.68 -3.24
CA ASN A 122 19.81 21.83 -2.14
C ASN A 122 20.55 22.20 -0.84
N LYS A 123 20.40 23.45 -0.39
CA LYS A 123 20.91 23.89 0.92
C LYS A 123 19.94 23.48 2.03
N ALA A 124 19.87 22.18 2.32
CA ALA A 124 18.98 21.65 3.33
C ALA A 124 19.64 21.63 4.72
N GLU A 125 18.86 21.89 5.76
CA GLU A 125 19.32 21.75 7.17
C GLU A 125 19.62 20.29 7.51
N TRP A 126 18.86 19.34 6.93
CA TRP A 126 19.06 17.91 6.97
C TRP A 126 19.11 17.35 5.56
N ILE A 127 20.08 16.49 5.27
CA ILE A 127 20.06 15.69 4.05
C ILE A 127 19.33 14.39 4.38
N VAL A 128 18.15 14.23 3.79
CA VAL A 128 17.31 13.04 3.97
C VAL A 128 17.18 12.34 2.62
N GLY A 129 17.35 11.03 2.61
CA GLY A 129 17.19 10.21 1.41
C GLY A 129 16.55 8.86 1.73
N ARG A 130 16.08 8.18 0.68
CA ARG A 130 15.48 6.84 0.80
C ARG A 130 15.73 6.02 -0.45
N GLY A 131 15.84 4.71 -0.28
CA GLY A 131 15.76 3.78 -1.39
C GLY A 131 16.96 2.86 -1.56
N TRP A 132 18.06 3.03 -0.79
CA TRP A 132 19.18 2.11 -0.87
C TRP A 132 18.83 0.71 -0.36
N ASP A 133 19.35 -0.32 -1.02
CA ASP A 133 19.29 -1.71 -0.56
C ASP A 133 20.63 -2.41 -0.82
N GLN A 134 21.32 -2.79 0.25
CA GLN A 134 22.59 -3.51 0.15
C GLN A 134 22.42 -4.92 -0.46
N ASN A 135 21.22 -5.48 -0.48
CA ASN A 135 21.00 -6.78 -1.12
C ASN A 135 21.10 -6.71 -2.66
N ASP A 136 20.96 -5.51 -3.24
CA ASP A 136 21.11 -5.24 -4.67
C ASP A 136 22.55 -4.93 -5.09
N TRP A 137 23.47 -4.82 -4.13
CA TRP A 137 24.85 -4.49 -4.36
C TRP A 137 25.72 -5.74 -4.49
N ASP A 138 26.88 -5.62 -5.14
CA ASP A 138 27.85 -6.71 -5.22
C ASP A 138 28.31 -7.15 -3.83
N LYS A 139 28.58 -6.18 -2.93
CA LYS A 139 28.79 -6.41 -1.50
C LYS A 139 27.47 -6.29 -0.76
N LYS A 140 26.87 -7.41 -0.42
CA LYS A 140 25.60 -7.49 0.33
C LYS A 140 25.79 -7.23 1.84
N GLU A 141 26.52 -6.17 2.18
CA GLU A 141 26.83 -5.77 3.56
C GLU A 141 26.29 -4.38 3.86
N PHE A 142 25.89 -4.14 5.09
CA PHE A 142 25.49 -2.80 5.49
C PHE A 142 26.67 -1.82 5.35
N PRO A 143 26.42 -0.61 4.81
CA PRO A 143 27.42 0.44 4.74
C PRO A 143 27.71 1.03 6.12
N ASN A 144 28.71 1.92 6.21
CA ASN A 144 29.00 2.66 7.42
C ASN A 144 29.08 4.17 7.17
N ARG A 145 29.07 4.93 8.26
CA ARG A 145 28.95 6.40 8.24
C ARG A 145 30.23 7.16 7.85
N LYS A 146 31.43 6.54 7.81
CA LYS A 146 32.72 7.25 7.70
C LYS A 146 32.82 8.24 6.53
N ILE A 147 32.39 7.84 5.33
CA ILE A 147 32.43 8.72 4.15
C ILE A 147 31.46 9.90 4.36
N LEU A 148 30.25 9.66 4.90
CA LEU A 148 29.29 10.71 5.18
C LEU A 148 29.79 11.68 6.27
N ASP A 149 30.53 11.20 7.27
CA ASP A 149 31.14 12.03 8.30
C ASP A 149 32.19 12.98 7.73
N SER A 150 32.99 12.47 6.78
CA SER A 150 34.01 13.28 6.10
C SER A 150 33.44 14.33 5.17
N LEU A 151 32.40 13.97 4.39
CA LEU A 151 31.79 14.85 3.41
C LEU A 151 30.83 15.89 4.05
N PHE A 152 30.13 15.48 5.12
CA PHE A 152 29.10 16.29 5.78
C PHE A 152 29.32 16.40 7.30
N PRO A 153 30.48 16.94 7.77
CA PRO A 153 30.80 16.97 9.20
C PRO A 153 29.84 17.86 10.02
N ASN A 154 29.23 18.84 9.39
CA ASN A 154 28.33 19.81 10.03
C ASN A 154 26.86 19.65 9.64
N THR A 155 26.55 18.92 8.59
CA THR A 155 25.18 18.69 8.10
C THR A 155 24.73 17.26 8.50
N PRO A 156 23.63 17.10 9.24
CA PRO A 156 23.11 15.78 9.55
C PRO A 156 22.57 15.09 8.29
N VAL A 157 22.96 13.84 8.11
CA VAL A 157 22.55 12.98 6.98
C VAL A 157 21.80 11.77 7.54
N PHE A 158 20.65 11.47 6.93
CA PHE A 158 19.82 10.33 7.31
C PHE A 158 19.24 9.67 6.07
N LEU A 159 19.71 8.47 5.75
CA LEU A 159 19.39 7.73 4.53
C LEU A 159 18.64 6.46 4.90
N LYS A 160 17.33 6.41 4.62
CA LYS A 160 16.49 5.24 4.86
C LYS A 160 16.71 4.17 3.79
N ARG A 161 16.77 2.92 4.23
CA ARG A 161 16.70 1.76 3.36
C ARG A 161 15.35 1.72 2.64
N ILE A 162 15.28 0.99 1.53
CA ILE A 162 14.06 0.89 0.69
C ILE A 162 12.84 0.45 1.50
N ASP A 163 12.97 -0.54 2.38
CA ASP A 163 11.90 -1.06 3.23
C ASP A 163 11.48 -0.09 4.38
N GLY A 164 12.28 0.95 4.65
CA GLY A 164 12.04 1.88 5.75
C GLY A 164 12.39 1.34 7.15
N HIS A 165 12.78 0.06 7.25
CA HIS A 165 13.11 -0.63 8.52
C HIS A 165 14.58 -0.52 8.90
N ALA A 166 15.44 0.01 8.03
CA ALA A 166 16.81 0.36 8.37
C ALA A 166 17.15 1.76 7.87
N ALA A 167 18.17 2.37 8.48
CA ALA A 167 18.70 3.66 8.03
C ALA A 167 20.19 3.78 8.32
N LEU A 168 20.90 4.59 7.53
CA LEU A 168 22.25 5.03 7.78
C LEU A 168 22.24 6.49 8.21
N ALA A 169 22.81 6.78 9.38
CA ALA A 169 22.95 8.12 9.94
C ALA A 169 24.43 8.48 10.07
N ASN A 170 24.80 9.72 9.69
CA ASN A 170 26.16 10.20 9.93
C ASN A 170 26.40 10.61 11.40
N ALA A 171 27.64 10.87 11.78
CA ALA A 171 28.03 11.26 13.15
C ALA A 171 27.24 12.48 13.64
N LYS A 172 26.98 13.47 12.78
CA LYS A 172 26.23 14.66 13.12
C LYS A 172 24.78 14.34 13.50
N ALA A 173 24.11 13.46 12.75
CA ALA A 173 22.75 13.01 13.02
C ALA A 173 22.68 12.17 14.32
N LEU A 174 23.62 11.23 14.51
CA LEU A 174 23.73 10.44 15.75
C LEU A 174 23.93 11.32 16.98
N LYS A 175 24.82 12.32 16.88
CA LYS A 175 25.07 13.29 17.97
C LYS A 175 23.81 14.08 18.34
N LEU A 176 23.06 14.56 17.35
CA LEU A 176 21.77 15.26 17.58
C LEU A 176 20.75 14.34 18.25
N ALA A 177 20.68 13.08 17.84
CA ALA A 177 19.84 12.04 18.45
C ALA A 177 20.32 11.55 19.80
N LYS A 178 21.51 12.00 20.29
CA LYS A 178 22.16 11.56 21.53
C LYS A 178 22.47 10.06 21.56
N ILE A 179 22.68 9.47 20.38
CA ILE A 179 23.08 8.05 20.24
C ILE A 179 24.59 7.93 20.49
N ASN A 180 24.98 7.00 21.35
CA ASN A 180 26.36 6.71 21.73
C ASN A 180 26.54 5.21 22.03
N SER A 181 27.76 4.80 22.43
CA SER A 181 28.13 3.42 22.75
C SER A 181 27.26 2.73 23.82
N ARG A 182 26.51 3.48 24.63
CA ARG A 182 25.67 2.97 25.73
C ARG A 182 24.18 2.98 25.42
N THR A 183 23.79 3.50 24.25
CA THR A 183 22.39 3.62 23.86
C THR A 183 21.78 2.24 23.67
N LYS A 184 20.67 1.96 24.35
CA LYS A 184 19.88 0.73 24.20
C LYS A 184 18.51 1.07 23.66
N VAL A 185 17.98 0.22 22.79
CA VAL A 185 16.66 0.33 22.22
C VAL A 185 15.96 -1.03 22.27
N SER A 186 14.70 -1.02 22.65
CA SER A 186 13.86 -2.23 22.62
C SER A 186 13.13 -2.32 21.29
N GLY A 187 13.07 -3.48 20.66
CA GLY A 187 12.45 -3.66 19.34
C GLY A 187 13.24 -3.01 18.22
N GLY A 188 14.55 -2.93 18.34
CA GLY A 188 15.44 -2.39 17.31
C GLY A 188 16.90 -2.68 17.60
N VAL A 189 17.77 -2.39 16.63
CA VAL A 189 19.23 -2.59 16.75
C VAL A 189 19.96 -1.33 16.33
N ILE A 190 20.97 -0.96 17.11
CA ILE A 190 22.03 -0.04 16.71
C ILE A 190 23.25 -0.90 16.43
N GLU A 191 23.78 -0.86 15.21
CA GLU A 191 24.98 -1.60 14.90
C GLU A 191 26.22 -0.88 15.41
N TYR A 192 27.12 -1.64 16.03
CA TYR A 192 28.35 -1.15 16.60
C TYR A 192 29.55 -1.81 15.96
N VAL A 193 30.63 -1.08 15.87
CA VAL A 193 31.95 -1.60 15.54
C VAL A 193 32.85 -1.57 16.78
N PHE A 194 33.60 -2.63 16.93
CA PHE A 194 34.65 -2.74 17.94
C PHE A 194 35.99 -2.37 17.32
N THR A 195 36.55 -1.24 17.70
CA THR A 195 37.73 -0.70 17.02
C THR A 195 38.65 0.09 17.97
N ASN A 196 39.95 0.12 17.64
CA ASN A 196 40.90 1.03 18.22
C ASN A 196 41.13 2.28 17.36
N ASP A 197 40.43 2.39 16.23
CA ASP A 197 40.51 3.51 15.31
C ASP A 197 39.70 4.70 15.83
N GLU A 198 40.42 5.74 16.32
CA GLU A 198 39.79 6.96 16.86
C GLU A 198 38.91 7.72 15.86
N SER A 199 39.05 7.45 14.54
CA SER A 199 38.20 8.08 13.52
C SER A 199 36.73 7.69 13.62
N TRP A 200 36.39 6.60 14.33
CA TRP A 200 35.02 6.17 14.61
C TRP A 200 34.38 6.89 15.80
N THR A 201 35.20 7.48 16.70
CA THR A 201 34.73 7.95 18.00
C THR A 201 34.00 9.29 17.88
N LEU A 202 32.77 9.38 18.40
CA LEU A 202 32.05 10.64 18.55
C LEU A 202 32.76 11.52 19.60
N GLU A 203 32.91 12.84 19.34
CA GLU A 203 33.74 13.77 20.15
C GLU A 203 33.57 13.73 21.67
N LYS A 204 32.37 13.42 22.18
CA LYS A 204 32.10 13.35 23.62
C LYS A 204 32.72 12.12 24.29
N ASP A 205 32.89 11.04 23.56
CA ASP A 205 33.35 9.77 24.12
C ASP A 205 34.92 9.71 24.15
N LYS A 206 35.59 10.56 23.34
CA LYS A 206 37.06 10.60 23.27
C LYS A 206 37.74 10.89 24.60
N ALA A 207 37.18 11.77 25.41
CA ALA A 207 37.76 12.17 26.69
C ALA A 207 37.59 11.10 27.79
N GLU A 208 36.46 10.43 27.84
CA GLU A 208 36.16 9.38 28.83
C GLU A 208 36.88 8.07 28.51
N ILE A 209 37.05 7.77 27.23
CA ILE A 209 37.57 6.49 26.74
C ILE A 209 39.11 6.45 26.77
N LYS A 210 39.77 7.60 26.56
CA LYS A 210 41.21 7.72 26.64
C LYS A 210 41.80 7.32 28.03
N HIS A 211 40.94 7.35 29.08
CA HIS A 211 41.29 6.93 30.42
C HIS A 211 41.15 5.43 30.71
N MET A 212 40.40 4.67 29.83
CA MET A 212 40.05 3.28 30.14
C MET A 212 40.93 2.23 29.45
N GLY A 213 41.75 2.61 28.44
CA GLY A 213 42.70 1.69 27.79
C GLY A 213 42.09 0.52 27.02
N TYR A 214 40.76 0.54 26.76
CA TYR A 214 40.04 -0.52 26.05
C TYR A 214 39.64 -0.09 24.65
N PRO A 215 39.48 -1.04 23.70
CA PRO A 215 38.96 -0.78 22.38
C PRO A 215 37.49 -0.24 22.46
N TYR A 216 37.16 0.65 21.52
CA TYR A 216 35.89 1.38 21.55
C TYR A 216 34.78 0.60 20.90
N PHE A 217 33.56 0.81 21.41
CA PHE A 217 32.31 0.29 20.88
C PHE A 217 31.55 1.47 20.32
N ASP A 218 31.61 1.71 19.01
CA ASP A 218 31.08 2.92 18.40
C ASP A 218 29.98 2.60 17.38
N PRO A 219 28.90 3.39 17.27
CA PRO A 219 27.83 3.16 16.29
C PRO A 219 28.36 3.25 14.87
N THR A 220 28.10 2.24 14.05
CA THR A 220 28.46 2.23 12.61
C THR A 220 27.68 3.27 11.81
N GLY A 221 26.57 3.76 12.34
CA GLY A 221 25.58 4.59 11.68
C GLY A 221 24.34 3.82 11.27
N ILE A 222 24.38 2.48 11.26
CA ILE A 222 23.23 1.65 10.92
C ILE A 222 22.31 1.53 12.12
N LEU A 223 21.03 1.86 11.86
CA LEU A 223 19.92 1.79 12.78
C LEU A 223 18.84 0.89 12.18
N ILE A 224 18.26 -0.02 12.97
CA ILE A 224 17.26 -0.99 12.50
C ILE A 224 16.00 -0.86 13.37
N ASP A 225 14.82 -0.84 12.74
CA ASP A 225 13.50 -0.79 13.34
C ASP A 225 13.36 0.36 14.36
N ASN A 226 12.97 0.12 15.62
CA ASN A 226 12.77 1.20 16.61
C ASN A 226 14.02 2.09 16.82
N ALA A 227 15.21 1.65 16.42
CA ALA A 227 16.41 2.49 16.47
C ALA A 227 16.35 3.61 15.40
N VAL A 228 15.69 3.38 14.26
CA VAL A 228 15.47 4.38 13.20
C VAL A 228 14.74 5.60 13.76
N ASP A 229 13.76 5.37 14.64
CA ASP A 229 12.93 6.42 15.24
C ASP A 229 13.73 7.38 16.14
N LEU A 230 14.85 6.94 16.70
CA LEU A 230 15.71 7.81 17.52
C LEU A 230 16.24 9.01 16.74
N VAL A 231 16.48 8.84 15.43
CA VAL A 231 16.90 9.93 14.54
C VAL A 231 15.69 10.53 13.81
N ALA A 232 14.79 9.71 13.29
CA ALA A 232 13.64 10.18 12.52
C ALA A 232 12.78 11.21 13.28
N ASN A 233 12.60 11.01 14.59
CA ASN A 233 11.77 11.88 15.45
C ASN A 233 12.38 13.26 15.73
N ILE A 234 13.66 13.46 15.46
CA ILE A 234 14.32 14.78 15.64
C ILE A 234 14.49 15.53 14.31
N ILE A 235 14.19 14.91 13.19
CA ILE A 235 14.12 15.60 11.89
C ILE A 235 12.94 16.57 11.92
N PRO A 236 13.11 17.83 11.47
CA PRO A 236 12.01 18.80 11.41
C PRO A 236 10.80 18.23 10.67
N GLN A 237 9.63 18.33 11.29
CA GLN A 237 8.39 17.85 10.67
C GLN A 237 8.00 18.75 9.51
N PRO A 238 7.45 18.20 8.40
CA PRO A 238 7.01 19.00 7.27
C PRO A 238 5.88 19.97 7.67
N SER A 239 5.96 21.20 7.16
CA SER A 239 4.91 22.19 7.32
C SER A 239 3.61 21.77 6.61
N GLU A 240 2.49 22.42 6.92
CA GLU A 240 1.20 22.15 6.24
C GLU A 240 1.33 22.38 4.72
N GLU A 241 2.07 23.40 4.29
CA GLU A 241 2.29 23.69 2.87
C GLU A 241 3.12 22.59 2.18
N GLN A 242 4.17 22.10 2.83
CA GLN A 242 4.96 20.98 2.32
C GLN A 242 4.13 19.69 2.23
N GLN A 243 3.26 19.44 3.21
CA GLN A 243 2.33 18.30 3.15
C GLN A 243 1.32 18.45 2.01
N LYS A 244 0.79 19.67 1.78
CA LYS A 244 -0.10 19.96 0.67
C LYS A 244 0.58 19.69 -0.68
N GLU A 245 1.76 20.25 -0.91
CA GLU A 245 2.52 20.03 -2.15
C GLU A 245 2.80 18.53 -2.36
N ALA A 246 3.20 17.82 -1.31
CA ALA A 246 3.46 16.39 -1.34
C ALA A 246 2.22 15.59 -1.76
N LEU A 247 1.07 15.85 -1.12
CA LEU A 247 -0.20 15.17 -1.43
C LEU A 247 -0.65 15.42 -2.87
N LEU A 248 -0.50 16.65 -3.38
CA LEU A 248 -0.89 17.00 -4.75
C LEU A 248 0.04 16.38 -5.80
N LYS A 249 1.36 16.31 -5.53
CA LYS A 249 2.31 15.61 -6.39
C LYS A 249 2.03 14.10 -6.41
N ALA A 250 1.83 13.51 -5.24
CA ALA A 250 1.50 12.09 -5.12
C ALA A 250 0.20 11.74 -5.85
N GLN A 251 -0.84 12.55 -5.69
CA GLN A 251 -2.11 12.40 -6.40
C GLN A 251 -1.92 12.39 -7.92
N LYS A 252 -1.14 13.34 -8.46
CA LYS A 252 -0.86 13.41 -9.89
C LYS A 252 -0.24 12.10 -10.38
N ASN A 253 0.82 11.62 -9.71
CA ASN A 253 1.51 10.40 -10.09
C ASN A 253 0.61 9.15 -9.98
N CYS A 254 -0.26 9.09 -8.96
CA CYS A 254 -1.23 8.01 -8.82
C CYS A 254 -2.27 8.01 -9.95
N PHE A 255 -2.77 9.17 -10.37
CA PHE A 255 -3.72 9.26 -11.48
C PHE A 255 -3.11 8.85 -12.82
N GLU A 256 -1.83 9.17 -13.04
CA GLU A 256 -1.08 8.75 -14.24
C GLU A 256 -1.01 7.23 -14.40
N VAL A 257 -1.07 6.48 -13.29
CA VAL A 257 -1.02 5.01 -13.28
C VAL A 257 -2.38 4.36 -13.00
N GLY A 258 -3.48 5.14 -12.96
CA GLY A 258 -4.84 4.62 -12.83
C GLY A 258 -5.31 4.32 -11.40
N LEU A 259 -4.54 4.71 -10.38
CA LEU A 259 -4.97 4.60 -8.98
C LEU A 259 -6.02 5.67 -8.68
N THR A 260 -7.18 5.26 -8.16
CA THR A 260 -8.28 6.15 -7.75
C THR A 260 -8.50 6.12 -6.24
N THR A 261 -8.02 5.07 -5.58
CA THR A 261 -8.06 4.90 -4.12
C THR A 261 -6.72 4.39 -3.62
N VAL A 262 -6.30 4.90 -2.48
CA VAL A 262 -5.09 4.46 -1.78
C VAL A 262 -5.38 4.25 -0.30
N ASP A 263 -4.79 3.19 0.29
CA ASP A 263 -4.86 2.94 1.72
C ASP A 263 -3.56 3.43 2.35
N ASP A 264 -3.59 4.64 2.91
CA ASP A 264 -2.40 5.31 3.45
C ASP A 264 -2.13 4.88 4.88
N ALA A 265 -1.01 4.18 5.09
CA ALA A 265 -0.67 3.54 6.35
C ALA A 265 0.17 4.44 7.28
N GLY A 266 -0.35 4.67 8.49
CA GLY A 266 0.42 5.31 9.56
C GLY A 266 0.22 6.82 9.68
N LEU A 267 -0.98 7.34 9.45
CA LEU A 267 -1.29 8.76 9.52
C LEU A 267 -1.60 9.25 10.95
N MET A 268 -1.19 10.48 11.23
CA MET A 268 -1.57 11.21 12.44
C MET A 268 -2.79 12.10 12.17
N LYS A 269 -3.52 12.42 13.24
CA LYS A 269 -4.71 13.30 13.14
C LYS A 269 -4.42 14.61 12.40
N LYS A 270 -3.29 15.25 12.66
CA LYS A 270 -2.90 16.51 11.97
C LYS A 270 -2.78 16.36 10.46
N GLU A 271 -2.32 15.21 9.97
CA GLU A 271 -2.20 14.88 8.55
C GLU A 271 -3.58 14.60 7.95
N ILE A 272 -4.45 13.92 8.70
CA ILE A 272 -5.86 13.75 8.32
C ILE A 272 -6.57 15.10 8.17
N ASP A 273 -6.28 16.08 9.03
CA ASP A 273 -6.89 17.43 8.93
C ASP A 273 -6.46 18.13 7.63
N VAL A 274 -5.20 18.02 7.24
CA VAL A 274 -4.69 18.57 5.96
C VAL A 274 -5.38 17.88 4.78
N ILE A 275 -5.44 16.56 4.78
CA ILE A 275 -6.13 15.77 3.75
C ILE A 275 -7.61 16.20 3.64
N ALA A 276 -8.33 16.25 4.75
CA ALA A 276 -9.74 16.63 4.77
C ALA A 276 -9.97 18.05 4.25
N LYS A 277 -9.10 18.99 4.62
CA LYS A 277 -9.12 20.39 4.15
C LYS A 277 -8.95 20.47 2.62
N LEU A 278 -7.96 19.76 2.07
CA LEU A 278 -7.69 19.73 0.63
C LEU A 278 -8.78 19.01 -0.17
N GLN A 279 -9.39 17.98 0.38
CA GLN A 279 -10.54 17.31 -0.25
C GLN A 279 -11.77 18.21 -0.24
N LYS A 280 -12.01 18.94 0.86
CA LYS A 280 -13.12 19.90 0.96
C LYS A 280 -12.95 21.08 -0.01
N SER A 281 -11.73 21.54 -0.27
CA SER A 281 -11.47 22.59 -1.28
C SER A 281 -11.55 22.07 -2.72
N GLY A 282 -11.58 20.75 -2.93
CA GLY A 282 -11.57 20.11 -4.24
C GLY A 282 -10.19 19.97 -4.87
N GLU A 283 -9.13 20.39 -4.19
CA GLU A 283 -7.74 20.25 -4.67
C GLU A 283 -7.27 18.80 -4.64
N LEU A 284 -7.59 18.06 -3.59
CA LEU A 284 -7.26 16.65 -3.45
C LEU A 284 -8.48 15.78 -3.82
N LYS A 285 -8.43 15.16 -4.99
CA LYS A 285 -9.52 14.31 -5.53
C LYS A 285 -9.33 12.83 -5.23
N MET A 286 -8.12 12.40 -4.85
CA MET A 286 -7.79 11.03 -4.49
C MET A 286 -8.69 10.54 -3.35
N ARG A 287 -9.21 9.30 -3.46
CA ARG A 287 -9.87 8.63 -2.33
C ARG A 287 -8.83 8.01 -1.42
N ILE A 288 -8.97 8.22 -0.14
CA ILE A 288 -8.01 7.76 0.86
C ILE A 288 -8.74 6.95 1.93
N TYR A 289 -8.34 5.70 2.09
CA TYR A 289 -8.59 4.93 3.28
C TYR A 289 -7.41 5.14 4.23
N ALA A 290 -7.66 5.82 5.34
CA ALA A 290 -6.60 6.22 6.26
C ALA A 290 -6.44 5.21 7.39
N MET A 291 -5.26 4.64 7.52
CA MET A 291 -4.85 3.86 8.68
C MET A 291 -4.11 4.77 9.66
N LEU A 292 -4.73 5.03 10.80
CA LEU A 292 -4.15 5.87 11.84
C LEU A 292 -2.93 5.20 12.48
N SER A 293 -1.90 5.96 12.77
CA SER A 293 -0.78 5.48 13.60
C SER A 293 -1.28 5.06 14.99
N ASP A 294 -0.72 3.96 15.49
CA ASP A 294 -0.87 3.50 16.88
C ASP A 294 -0.25 4.51 17.85
N SER A 295 -1.01 5.52 18.22
CA SER A 295 -0.53 6.64 19.04
C SER A 295 -1.59 7.20 19.98
N ALA A 296 -1.16 7.71 21.14
CA ALA A 296 -2.07 8.28 22.12
C ALA A 296 -2.92 9.43 21.58
N PRO A 297 -2.38 10.42 20.83
CA PRO A 297 -3.21 11.51 20.27
C PRO A 297 -4.31 11.01 19.33
N ASN A 298 -4.03 9.98 18.51
CA ASN A 298 -5.04 9.39 17.63
C ASN A 298 -6.11 8.68 18.44
N TYR A 299 -5.75 7.92 19.48
CA TYR A 299 -6.71 7.27 20.36
C TYR A 299 -7.62 8.26 21.09
N GLU A 300 -7.04 9.30 21.69
CA GLU A 300 -7.80 10.33 22.43
C GLU A 300 -8.83 11.01 21.55
N TYR A 301 -8.48 11.31 20.31
CA TYR A 301 -9.40 11.97 19.40
C TYR A 301 -10.45 11.00 18.82
N TYR A 302 -10.02 9.90 18.18
CA TYR A 302 -10.95 9.06 17.39
C TYR A 302 -11.82 8.16 18.25
N PHE A 303 -11.40 7.75 19.45
CA PHE A 303 -12.30 7.01 20.33
C PHE A 303 -13.41 7.88 20.90
N LYS A 304 -13.18 9.19 21.02
CA LYS A 304 -14.22 10.14 21.40
C LYS A 304 -15.14 10.52 20.25
N ASN A 305 -14.60 10.68 19.04
CA ASN A 305 -15.31 11.22 17.88
C ASN A 305 -15.78 10.14 16.87
N SER A 306 -15.41 8.86 17.11
CA SER A 306 -15.74 7.73 16.25
C SER A 306 -15.11 7.79 14.85
N ILE A 307 -15.53 6.87 13.99
CA ILE A 307 -15.11 6.76 12.58
C ILE A 307 -15.50 8.05 11.84
N TYR A 308 -14.54 8.61 11.09
CA TYR A 308 -14.79 9.75 10.21
C TYR A 308 -14.84 9.28 8.77
N LYS A 309 -15.95 9.55 8.08
CA LYS A 309 -16.12 9.16 6.68
C LYS A 309 -16.76 10.25 5.87
N THR A 310 -16.22 10.49 4.68
CA THR A 310 -16.78 11.26 3.57
C THR A 310 -16.75 10.41 2.30
N ASP A 311 -17.19 10.93 1.17
CA ASP A 311 -17.08 10.21 -0.12
C ASP A 311 -15.62 9.95 -0.52
N ARG A 312 -14.65 10.74 -0.02
CA ARG A 312 -13.23 10.66 -0.42
C ARG A 312 -12.28 10.27 0.70
N LEU A 313 -12.70 10.29 1.95
CA LEU A 313 -11.86 9.97 3.11
C LEU A 313 -12.59 9.03 4.06
N ASN A 314 -11.96 7.92 4.39
CA ASN A 314 -12.47 6.95 5.34
C ASN A 314 -11.40 6.67 6.41
N VAL A 315 -11.60 7.21 7.61
CA VAL A 315 -10.69 7.05 8.75
C VAL A 315 -11.31 6.03 9.69
N ARG A 316 -10.95 4.75 9.51
CA ARG A 316 -11.65 3.64 10.16
C ARG A 316 -10.72 2.58 10.75
N SER A 317 -9.42 2.70 10.56
CA SER A 317 -8.46 1.70 10.99
C SER A 317 -7.25 2.31 11.68
N PHE A 318 -6.50 1.44 12.39
CA PHE A 318 -5.22 1.76 12.98
C PHE A 318 -4.15 0.81 12.48
N LYS A 319 -3.00 1.36 12.07
CA LYS A 319 -1.79 0.61 11.68
C LYS A 319 -0.99 0.28 12.93
N PHE A 320 -0.69 -0.99 13.10
CA PHE A 320 0.22 -1.53 14.09
C PHE A 320 1.41 -2.19 13.40
N TYR A 321 2.53 -2.31 14.08
CA TYR A 321 3.73 -2.95 13.60
C TYR A 321 4.10 -4.11 14.53
N GLY A 322 3.93 -5.35 14.05
CA GLY A 322 4.24 -6.57 14.80
C GLY A 322 5.75 -6.79 14.89
N ASP A 323 6.41 -6.73 13.75
CA ASP A 323 7.84 -6.97 13.60
C ASP A 323 8.46 -6.08 12.52
N GLY A 324 9.73 -6.29 12.20
CA GLY A 324 10.46 -5.60 11.16
C GLY A 324 10.47 -6.34 9.82
N ALA A 325 11.35 -5.93 8.89
CA ALA A 325 11.43 -6.49 7.54
C ALA A 325 12.36 -7.72 7.46
N LEU A 326 12.10 -8.58 6.45
CA LEU A 326 12.89 -9.78 6.21
C LEU A 326 14.31 -9.44 5.72
N GLY A 327 14.43 -8.47 4.81
CA GLY A 327 15.71 -8.06 4.22
C GLY A 327 16.71 -7.50 5.23
N SER A 328 16.25 -6.75 6.23
CA SER A 328 17.05 -6.21 7.34
C SER A 328 17.22 -7.19 8.52
N ARG A 329 16.60 -8.39 8.45
CA ARG A 329 16.55 -9.41 9.52
C ARG A 329 15.84 -8.93 10.80
N GLY A 330 14.92 -7.98 10.71
CA GLY A 330 14.03 -7.54 11.78
C GLY A 330 12.77 -8.41 11.89
N ALA A 331 12.35 -9.08 10.82
CA ALA A 331 11.17 -9.95 10.82
C ALA A 331 11.31 -11.06 11.87
N CYS A 332 10.25 -11.25 12.69
CA CYS A 332 10.28 -12.17 13.83
C CYS A 332 9.91 -13.59 13.41
N LEU A 333 10.89 -14.48 13.40
CA LEU A 333 10.76 -15.86 12.93
C LEU A 333 10.61 -16.85 14.08
N LEU A 334 9.99 -18.00 13.81
CA LEU A 334 9.87 -19.14 14.75
C LEU A 334 11.21 -19.84 14.98
N GLU A 335 12.06 -19.85 13.94
CA GLU A 335 13.39 -20.44 13.95
C GLU A 335 14.41 -19.41 13.52
N ASP A 336 15.69 -19.68 13.75
CA ASP A 336 16.79 -18.80 13.37
C ASP A 336 16.76 -18.48 11.87
N TYR A 337 17.20 -17.27 11.52
CA TYR A 337 17.55 -16.97 10.15
C TYR A 337 18.60 -17.98 9.66
N THR A 338 18.40 -18.53 8.47
CA THR A 338 19.30 -19.55 7.92
C THR A 338 20.71 -19.04 7.74
N ASP A 339 20.85 -17.78 7.39
CA ASP A 339 22.11 -17.06 7.19
C ASP A 339 22.63 -16.33 8.45
N LYS A 340 21.90 -16.43 9.58
CA LYS A 340 22.33 -15.81 10.86
C LYS A 340 21.89 -16.66 12.05
N LYS A 341 22.65 -17.69 12.36
CA LYS A 341 22.38 -18.58 13.50
C LYS A 341 22.32 -17.82 14.83
N GLY A 342 21.42 -18.22 15.70
CA GLY A 342 21.16 -17.57 16.99
C GLY A 342 20.34 -16.28 16.86
N TRP A 343 19.81 -15.95 15.67
CA TRP A 343 19.02 -14.76 15.42
C TRP A 343 17.67 -15.08 14.79
N GLN A 344 16.59 -14.60 15.42
CA GLN A 344 15.19 -14.83 15.00
C GLN A 344 14.43 -13.52 14.72
N GLY A 345 15.14 -12.39 14.63
CA GLY A 345 14.45 -11.09 14.63
C GLY A 345 13.77 -10.80 15.97
N PHE A 346 12.80 -9.91 15.97
CA PHE A 346 12.13 -9.50 17.22
C PHE A 346 10.77 -8.87 16.95
N LEU A 347 9.90 -8.87 17.96
CA LEU A 347 8.68 -8.07 17.98
C LEU A 347 9.01 -6.62 18.33
N LEU A 348 8.39 -5.65 17.65
CA LEU A 348 8.64 -4.21 17.89
C LEU A 348 8.04 -3.73 19.22
N LYS A 349 7.03 -4.41 19.73
CA LYS A 349 6.37 -4.15 21.02
C LYS A 349 6.10 -5.47 21.76
N ALA A 350 5.90 -5.39 23.05
CA ALA A 350 5.50 -6.54 23.85
C ALA A 350 4.08 -7.01 23.52
N ASP A 351 3.79 -8.30 23.68
CA ASP A 351 2.46 -8.92 23.44
C ASP A 351 1.32 -8.15 24.12
N SER A 352 1.56 -7.66 25.34
CA SER A 352 0.58 -6.88 26.11
C SER A 352 0.14 -5.60 25.42
N HIS A 353 0.99 -5.00 24.57
CA HIS A 353 0.67 -3.83 23.76
C HIS A 353 -0.39 -4.18 22.71
N PHE A 354 -0.18 -5.26 21.97
CA PHE A 354 -1.11 -5.73 20.95
C PHE A 354 -2.43 -6.19 21.54
N ILE A 355 -2.42 -6.89 22.69
CA ILE A 355 -3.63 -7.30 23.41
C ILE A 355 -4.47 -6.07 23.80
N LYS A 356 -3.85 -5.04 24.35
CA LYS A 356 -4.52 -3.79 24.71
C LYS A 356 -5.04 -3.05 23.48
N GLY A 357 -4.23 -2.98 22.40
CA GLY A 357 -4.61 -2.39 21.11
C GLY A 357 -5.83 -3.07 20.53
N ALA A 358 -5.79 -4.39 20.38
CA ALA A 358 -6.89 -5.19 19.83
C ALA A 358 -8.19 -5.04 20.66
N SER A 359 -8.08 -5.05 21.98
CA SER A 359 -9.22 -4.82 22.86
C SER A 359 -9.83 -3.42 22.66
N LYS A 360 -9.00 -2.38 22.52
CA LYS A 360 -9.46 -1.02 22.21
C LYS A 360 -10.13 -0.94 20.84
N MET A 361 -9.53 -1.54 19.80
CA MET A 361 -10.10 -1.56 18.43
C MET A 361 -11.47 -2.25 18.44
N MET A 362 -11.59 -3.40 19.07
CA MET A 362 -12.85 -4.14 19.20
C MET A 362 -13.93 -3.32 19.92
N THR A 363 -13.57 -2.68 21.03
CA THR A 363 -14.50 -1.88 21.82
C THR A 363 -15.02 -0.66 21.05
N ASN A 364 -14.14 0.02 20.32
CA ASN A 364 -14.47 1.27 19.62
C ASN A 364 -14.89 1.06 18.16
N GLY A 365 -14.89 -0.18 17.65
CA GLY A 365 -15.37 -0.52 16.30
C GLY A 365 -14.41 -0.16 15.17
N PHE A 366 -13.11 0.02 15.49
CA PHE A 366 -12.07 0.26 14.48
C PHE A 366 -11.47 -1.04 13.97
N GLN A 367 -11.04 -1.03 12.72
CA GLN A 367 -10.26 -2.10 12.12
C GLN A 367 -8.82 -2.03 12.67
N MET A 368 -8.25 -3.18 13.01
CA MET A 368 -6.83 -3.32 13.34
C MET A 368 -6.08 -3.89 12.17
N ASN A 369 -5.11 -3.15 11.65
CA ASN A 369 -4.26 -3.52 10.53
C ASN A 369 -2.84 -3.68 11.05
N THR A 370 -2.36 -4.92 11.15
CA THR A 370 -1.06 -5.18 11.77
C THR A 370 -0.06 -5.70 10.74
N HIS A 371 1.05 -5.00 10.59
CA HIS A 371 2.21 -5.43 9.85
C HIS A 371 2.77 -6.71 10.48
N CYS A 372 2.85 -7.80 9.71
CA CYS A 372 3.49 -9.03 10.10
C CYS A 372 4.19 -9.67 8.90
N ILE A 373 5.52 -9.71 8.97
CA ILE A 373 6.36 -10.34 7.94
C ILE A 373 6.79 -11.74 8.37
N GLY A 374 7.40 -11.89 9.54
CA GLY A 374 7.86 -13.18 10.05
C GLY A 374 6.73 -14.11 10.48
N ASP A 375 6.97 -15.40 10.36
CA ASP A 375 5.99 -16.45 10.70
C ASP A 375 5.64 -16.49 12.21
N ARG A 376 6.56 -16.08 13.09
CA ARG A 376 6.26 -15.93 14.51
C ARG A 376 5.37 -14.71 14.78
N ALA A 377 5.61 -13.58 14.12
CA ALA A 377 4.77 -12.40 14.25
C ALA A 377 3.36 -12.67 13.73
N ASN A 378 3.23 -13.30 12.56
CA ASN A 378 1.95 -13.71 11.99
C ASN A 378 1.17 -14.63 12.95
N ARG A 379 1.81 -15.68 13.45
CA ARG A 379 1.20 -16.62 14.42
C ARG A 379 0.72 -15.89 15.68
N MET A 380 1.57 -15.04 16.24
CA MET A 380 1.26 -14.31 17.47
C MET A 380 0.06 -13.39 17.30
N ILE A 381 0.04 -12.57 16.24
CA ILE A 381 -1.05 -11.62 15.99
C ILE A 381 -2.35 -12.34 15.62
N LEU A 382 -2.31 -13.38 14.77
CA LEU A 382 -3.49 -14.19 14.47
C LEU A 382 -4.07 -14.85 15.73
N SER A 383 -3.22 -15.43 16.58
CA SER A 383 -3.64 -16.01 17.85
C SER A 383 -4.27 -14.98 18.79
N LEU A 384 -3.73 -13.77 18.82
CA LEU A 384 -4.24 -12.65 19.60
C LEU A 384 -5.61 -12.18 19.08
N TYR A 385 -5.77 -12.02 17.76
CA TYR A 385 -7.06 -11.70 17.14
C TYR A 385 -8.10 -12.74 17.50
N THR A 386 -7.74 -14.02 17.37
CA THR A 386 -8.56 -15.16 17.82
C THR A 386 -9.02 -14.99 19.26
N GLY A 387 -8.10 -14.74 20.18
CA GLY A 387 -8.41 -14.60 21.60
C GLY A 387 -9.35 -13.40 21.91
N VAL A 388 -9.25 -12.31 21.15
CA VAL A 388 -10.15 -11.16 21.28
C VAL A 388 -11.52 -11.48 20.70
N PHE A 389 -11.58 -12.14 19.54
CA PHE A 389 -12.85 -12.53 18.90
C PHE A 389 -13.61 -13.56 19.75
N GLU A 390 -12.93 -14.56 20.29
CA GLU A 390 -13.56 -15.56 21.18
C GLU A 390 -14.10 -14.90 22.46
N ARG A 391 -13.35 -13.99 23.09
CA ARG A 391 -13.83 -13.25 24.26
C ARG A 391 -15.02 -12.37 23.95
N SER A 392 -15.08 -11.78 22.76
CA SER A 392 -16.22 -10.96 22.35
C SER A 392 -17.52 -11.77 22.16
N LYS A 393 -17.40 -13.10 21.88
CA LYS A 393 -18.54 -14.03 21.84
C LYS A 393 -19.05 -14.36 23.27
N LEU A 394 -18.14 -14.45 24.24
CA LEU A 394 -18.43 -14.90 25.61
C LEU A 394 -18.94 -13.76 26.52
N GLY A 395 -18.81 -12.50 26.13
CA GLY A 395 -19.17 -11.32 26.91
C GLY A 395 -20.65 -11.06 27.00
N GLY A 396 -21.38 -11.85 27.77
CA GLY A 396 -22.58 -11.65 28.57
C GLY A 396 -23.83 -11.03 27.96
N THR A 397 -24.95 -11.73 28.17
CA THR A 397 -26.38 -11.32 28.20
C THR A 397 -27.14 -11.08 26.89
N LYS A 398 -26.53 -10.97 25.75
CA LYS A 398 -27.11 -11.23 24.41
C LYS A 398 -25.97 -11.60 23.48
N PRO A 399 -26.13 -12.54 22.52
CA PRO A 399 -25.14 -12.71 21.47
C PRO A 399 -25.06 -11.35 20.77
N VAL A 400 -23.97 -10.61 21.03
CA VAL A 400 -23.66 -9.43 20.22
C VAL A 400 -23.38 -10.00 18.84
N ASN A 401 -24.46 -9.97 18.01
CA ASN A 401 -24.51 -10.45 16.63
C ASN A 401 -23.12 -10.41 16.00
N ASP A 402 -22.47 -11.57 15.83
CA ASP A 402 -21.28 -11.77 14.99
C ASP A 402 -20.43 -10.50 14.67
N LYS A 403 -20.35 -9.56 15.63
CA LYS A 403 -19.68 -8.26 15.45
C LYS A 403 -18.23 -8.45 15.00
N TRP A 404 -17.57 -9.51 15.49
CA TRP A 404 -16.23 -9.88 15.09
C TRP A 404 -16.12 -10.22 13.60
N LYS A 405 -17.18 -10.77 12.97
CA LYS A 405 -17.22 -11.03 11.52
C LYS A 405 -17.26 -9.76 10.69
N SER A 406 -17.72 -8.65 11.27
CA SER A 406 -17.87 -7.38 10.59
C SER A 406 -16.67 -6.43 10.76
N VAL A 407 -15.69 -6.74 11.61
CA VAL A 407 -14.56 -5.83 11.88
C VAL A 407 -13.44 -5.92 10.85
N ARG A 408 -13.40 -6.97 10.04
CA ARG A 408 -12.49 -7.14 8.88
C ARG A 408 -11.04 -6.79 9.19
N TRP A 409 -10.52 -7.24 10.35
CA TRP A 409 -9.16 -6.96 10.72
C TRP A 409 -8.18 -7.55 9.72
N ARG A 410 -7.04 -6.89 9.53
CA ARG A 410 -6.08 -7.24 8.48
C ARG A 410 -4.74 -7.65 9.08
N ILE A 411 -4.08 -8.55 8.41
CA ILE A 411 -2.63 -8.75 8.52
C ILE A 411 -2.01 -8.13 7.27
N GLU A 412 -1.27 -7.06 7.47
CA GLU A 412 -0.52 -6.40 6.42
C GLU A 412 0.75 -7.22 6.14
N HIS A 413 1.08 -7.36 4.90
CA HIS A 413 2.11 -8.19 4.31
C HIS A 413 1.76 -9.69 4.31
N SER A 414 1.40 -10.31 5.44
CA SER A 414 1.15 -11.77 5.51
C SER A 414 2.25 -12.54 4.77
N GLN A 415 3.52 -12.11 4.95
CA GLN A 415 4.59 -12.43 3.99
C GLN A 415 5.15 -13.84 4.17
N VAL A 416 5.37 -14.27 5.43
CA VAL A 416 5.81 -15.62 5.77
C VAL A 416 4.81 -16.22 6.74
N ILE A 417 4.09 -17.25 6.31
CA ILE A 417 3.05 -17.92 7.10
C ILE A 417 3.47 -19.36 7.37
N ASN A 418 3.41 -19.78 8.62
CA ASN A 418 3.56 -21.22 8.91
C ASN A 418 2.33 -21.97 8.39
N GLU A 419 2.52 -23.13 7.77
CA GLU A 419 1.44 -23.91 7.14
C GLU A 419 0.24 -24.17 8.06
N ARG A 420 0.48 -24.33 9.35
CA ARG A 420 -0.58 -24.58 10.37
C ARG A 420 -1.43 -23.36 10.69
N ASP A 421 -1.00 -22.14 10.26
CA ASP A 421 -1.66 -20.89 10.63
C ASP A 421 -2.58 -20.37 9.52
N PHE A 422 -2.54 -20.94 8.30
CA PHE A 422 -3.42 -20.50 7.19
C PHE A 422 -4.91 -20.62 7.56
N GLU A 423 -5.32 -21.67 8.28
CA GLU A 423 -6.71 -21.86 8.68
C GLU A 423 -7.26 -20.73 9.57
N LEU A 424 -6.39 -20.01 10.28
CA LEU A 424 -6.81 -18.91 11.16
C LEU A 424 -7.40 -17.73 10.38
N PHE A 425 -6.98 -17.53 9.13
CA PHE A 425 -7.55 -16.49 8.26
C PHE A 425 -9.04 -16.78 7.97
N SER A 426 -9.38 -18.00 7.56
CA SER A 426 -10.78 -18.37 7.27
C SER A 426 -11.64 -18.40 8.53
N LYS A 427 -11.13 -19.01 9.59
CA LYS A 427 -11.88 -19.21 10.84
C LYS A 427 -12.36 -17.90 11.47
N TYR A 428 -11.61 -16.83 11.29
CA TYR A 428 -11.87 -15.54 11.91
C TYR A 428 -12.08 -14.40 10.92
N ASN A 429 -12.20 -14.69 9.62
CA ASN A 429 -12.37 -13.70 8.56
C ASN A 429 -11.31 -12.58 8.62
N VAL A 430 -10.06 -12.94 8.92
CA VAL A 430 -8.94 -12.00 8.87
C VAL A 430 -8.54 -11.83 7.42
N ILE A 431 -8.35 -10.59 7.00
CA ILE A 431 -8.02 -10.26 5.61
C ILE A 431 -6.50 -10.21 5.44
N PRO A 432 -5.90 -11.06 4.58
CA PRO A 432 -4.52 -10.86 4.17
C PRO A 432 -4.42 -9.70 3.18
N SER A 433 -3.55 -8.74 3.49
CA SER A 433 -3.21 -7.61 2.62
C SER A 433 -1.78 -7.81 2.14
N ILE A 434 -1.61 -8.11 0.86
CA ILE A 434 -0.36 -8.61 0.29
C ILE A 434 0.21 -7.68 -0.77
N GLN A 435 1.53 -7.75 -0.95
CA GLN A 435 2.26 -6.97 -1.94
C GLN A 435 2.96 -7.93 -2.93
N PRO A 436 2.35 -8.17 -4.11
CA PRO A 436 2.90 -9.14 -5.06
C PRO A 436 4.33 -8.83 -5.51
N THR A 437 4.70 -7.58 -5.62
CA THR A 437 6.04 -7.15 -6.01
C THR A 437 7.11 -7.54 -4.99
N HIS A 438 6.80 -7.60 -3.69
CA HIS A 438 7.74 -8.10 -2.68
C HIS A 438 8.23 -9.53 -2.97
N ALA A 439 7.37 -10.40 -3.53
CA ALA A 439 7.80 -11.74 -3.91
C ALA A 439 8.90 -11.73 -4.98
N THR A 440 8.82 -10.79 -5.92
CA THR A 440 9.73 -10.73 -7.07
C THR A 440 10.94 -9.83 -6.82
N SER A 441 10.87 -8.91 -5.87
CA SER A 441 12.03 -8.15 -5.39
C SER A 441 12.86 -8.94 -4.39
N ASP A 442 12.22 -9.75 -3.54
CA ASP A 442 12.89 -10.52 -2.49
C ASP A 442 13.43 -11.89 -2.94
N MET A 443 12.93 -12.44 -4.06
CA MET A 443 13.29 -13.80 -4.54
C MET A 443 14.79 -14.05 -4.68
N TYR A 444 15.59 -13.00 -4.86
CA TYR A 444 17.03 -13.06 -5.03
C TYR A 444 17.81 -13.43 -3.75
N TRP A 445 17.15 -13.28 -2.59
CA TRP A 445 17.79 -13.48 -1.29
C TRP A 445 16.88 -14.12 -0.22
N ALA A 446 15.58 -14.22 -0.45
CA ALA A 446 14.63 -14.69 0.55
C ALA A 446 14.93 -16.13 1.02
N GLU A 447 15.34 -17.04 0.12
CA GLU A 447 15.72 -18.41 0.48
C GLU A 447 16.98 -18.44 1.37
N GLU A 448 17.92 -17.51 1.19
CA GLU A 448 19.08 -17.39 2.08
C GLU A 448 18.65 -17.07 3.52
N ARG A 449 17.59 -16.27 3.69
CA ARG A 449 17.04 -15.89 4.99
C ARG A 449 16.24 -17.00 5.66
N LEU A 450 15.41 -17.69 4.87
CA LEU A 450 14.38 -18.60 5.37
C LEU A 450 14.75 -20.08 5.26
N GLY A 451 15.58 -20.45 4.27
CA GLY A 451 15.78 -21.84 3.88
C GLY A 451 14.55 -22.44 3.17
N LYS A 452 14.75 -23.52 2.45
CA LYS A 452 13.77 -24.13 1.53
C LYS A 452 12.41 -24.46 2.17
N GLU A 453 12.41 -24.94 3.41
CA GLU A 453 11.15 -25.38 4.05
C GLU A 453 10.24 -24.19 4.37
N ARG A 454 10.77 -23.10 4.92
CA ARG A 454 9.98 -21.93 5.25
C ARG A 454 9.57 -21.11 4.01
N MET A 455 10.29 -21.27 2.90
CA MET A 455 9.88 -20.68 1.61
C MET A 455 8.50 -21.20 1.16
N LYS A 456 8.08 -22.40 1.51
CA LYS A 456 6.75 -22.93 1.16
C LYS A 456 5.58 -22.08 1.68
N GLY A 457 5.79 -21.40 2.80
CA GLY A 457 4.79 -20.49 3.37
C GLY A 457 5.09 -19.01 3.15
N ALA A 458 6.16 -18.69 2.41
CA ALA A 458 6.53 -17.32 2.10
C ALA A 458 5.92 -16.90 0.75
N TYR A 459 5.39 -15.66 0.69
CA TYR A 459 4.75 -15.11 -0.51
C TYR A 459 3.66 -16.05 -1.08
N ALA A 460 2.95 -16.75 -0.20
CA ALA A 460 2.00 -17.82 -0.50
C ALA A 460 0.61 -17.27 -0.84
N PHE A 461 0.50 -16.45 -1.89
CA PHE A 461 -0.68 -15.66 -2.21
C PHE A 461 -1.89 -16.48 -2.58
N LYS A 462 -1.69 -17.58 -3.34
CA LYS A 462 -2.77 -18.49 -3.71
C LYS A 462 -3.29 -19.27 -2.50
N SER A 463 -2.39 -19.68 -1.63
CA SER A 463 -2.72 -20.36 -0.38
C SER A 463 -3.49 -19.43 0.57
N LEU A 464 -3.07 -18.16 0.70
CA LEU A 464 -3.81 -17.14 1.45
C LEU A 464 -5.20 -16.88 0.86
N LEU A 465 -5.30 -16.77 -0.47
CA LEU A 465 -6.60 -16.62 -1.14
C LEU A 465 -7.53 -17.79 -0.87
N LYS A 466 -7.03 -19.03 -0.96
CA LYS A 466 -7.81 -20.25 -0.64
C LYS A 466 -8.26 -20.25 0.82
N ALA A 467 -7.40 -19.83 1.73
CA ALA A 467 -7.72 -19.79 3.16
C ALA A 467 -8.72 -18.68 3.51
N ALA A 468 -8.50 -17.45 3.04
CA ALA A 468 -9.30 -16.30 3.45
C ALA A 468 -10.51 -16.01 2.55
N GLY A 469 -10.54 -16.56 1.33
CA GLY A 469 -11.58 -16.30 0.31
C GLY A 469 -11.38 -15.01 -0.48
N LEU A 470 -10.47 -14.13 -0.06
CA LEU A 470 -10.04 -12.93 -0.75
C LEU A 470 -8.65 -12.49 -0.27
N VAL A 471 -7.96 -11.69 -1.08
CA VAL A 471 -6.71 -11.00 -0.73
C VAL A 471 -6.80 -9.56 -1.23
N ALA A 472 -6.42 -8.59 -0.39
CA ALA A 472 -6.32 -7.20 -0.80
C ALA A 472 -4.90 -6.95 -1.32
N LEU A 473 -4.76 -6.35 -2.51
CA LEU A 473 -3.46 -6.12 -3.13
C LEU A 473 -3.05 -4.66 -3.00
N GLY A 474 -1.81 -4.44 -2.62
CA GLY A 474 -1.17 -3.13 -2.59
C GLY A 474 0.27 -3.21 -3.06
N THR A 475 0.93 -2.07 -3.18
CA THR A 475 2.33 -1.98 -3.59
C THR A 475 3.27 -1.73 -2.42
N ASP A 476 2.75 -1.16 -1.33
CA ASP A 476 3.55 -0.59 -0.24
C ASP A 476 4.45 0.58 -0.70
N PHE A 477 4.03 1.30 -1.78
CA PHE A 477 4.84 2.42 -2.26
C PHE A 477 5.09 3.47 -1.15
N PRO A 478 6.31 4.01 -1.02
CA PRO A 478 7.45 3.96 -1.92
C PRO A 478 8.46 2.82 -1.64
N VAL A 479 8.06 1.71 -1.01
CA VAL A 479 8.90 0.51 -0.93
C VAL A 479 9.03 -0.11 -2.32
N GLU A 480 7.91 -0.21 -3.02
CA GLU A 480 7.84 -0.63 -4.40
C GLU A 480 7.36 0.51 -5.31
N GLN A 481 7.34 0.28 -6.62
CA GLN A 481 6.84 1.26 -7.58
C GLN A 481 5.32 1.42 -7.47
N ILE A 482 4.83 2.63 -7.71
CA ILE A 482 3.39 2.95 -7.63
C ILE A 482 2.54 2.34 -8.76
N ASN A 483 3.17 1.80 -9.81
CA ASN A 483 2.46 1.35 -11.00
C ASN A 483 1.70 0.03 -10.75
N PRO A 484 0.36 0.00 -10.82
CA PRO A 484 -0.42 -1.23 -10.63
C PRO A 484 -0.12 -2.34 -11.63
N MET A 485 0.48 -2.02 -12.77
CA MET A 485 0.87 -3.04 -13.77
C MET A 485 2.02 -3.92 -13.26
N THR A 486 2.91 -3.40 -12.42
CA THR A 486 3.96 -4.20 -11.78
C THR A 486 3.36 -5.16 -10.76
N THR A 487 2.39 -4.71 -9.97
CA THR A 487 1.61 -5.56 -9.04
C THR A 487 0.88 -6.67 -9.79
N PHE A 488 0.18 -6.31 -10.88
CA PHE A 488 -0.53 -7.27 -11.72
C PHE A 488 0.42 -8.31 -12.32
N TYR A 489 1.56 -7.86 -12.84
CA TYR A 489 2.56 -8.73 -13.46
C TYR A 489 3.18 -9.69 -12.44
N ALA A 490 3.60 -9.18 -11.28
CA ALA A 490 4.17 -9.99 -10.21
C ALA A 490 3.16 -10.99 -9.63
N ALA A 491 1.88 -10.62 -9.50
CA ALA A 491 0.84 -11.52 -9.00
C ALA A 491 0.54 -12.68 -9.96
N VAL A 492 0.49 -12.40 -11.27
CA VAL A 492 0.07 -13.37 -12.30
C VAL A 492 1.23 -14.21 -12.81
N PHE A 493 2.35 -13.57 -13.11
CA PHE A 493 3.49 -14.23 -13.77
C PHE A 493 4.64 -14.55 -12.82
N ARG A 494 4.61 -13.99 -11.61
CA ARG A 494 5.63 -14.23 -10.58
C ARG A 494 7.04 -13.91 -11.09
N LYS A 495 7.16 -12.82 -11.85
CA LYS A 495 8.41 -12.34 -12.43
C LYS A 495 8.63 -10.88 -12.08
N ASP A 496 9.89 -10.46 -12.04
CA ASP A 496 10.25 -9.05 -11.89
C ASP A 496 10.02 -8.25 -13.18
N SER A 497 10.31 -6.95 -13.14
CA SER A 497 10.16 -6.06 -14.31
C SER A 497 11.09 -6.39 -15.48
N LYS A 498 12.08 -7.26 -15.30
CA LYS A 498 12.99 -7.77 -16.33
C LYS A 498 12.52 -9.10 -16.93
N GLY A 499 11.42 -9.67 -16.43
CA GLY A 499 10.88 -10.97 -16.83
C GLY A 499 11.59 -12.17 -16.20
N PHE A 500 12.36 -11.96 -15.14
CA PHE A 500 13.06 -13.02 -14.40
C PHE A 500 12.22 -13.48 -13.18
N PRO A 501 12.28 -14.78 -12.79
CA PRO A 501 12.95 -15.90 -13.47
C PRO A 501 12.14 -16.42 -14.66
N GLU A 502 12.81 -17.07 -15.63
CA GLU A 502 12.12 -17.82 -16.66
C GLU A 502 11.20 -18.87 -16.03
N GLY A 503 9.93 -18.89 -16.43
CA GLY A 503 8.92 -19.77 -15.83
C GLY A 503 8.24 -19.23 -14.56
N GLY A 504 8.73 -18.13 -13.96
CA GLY A 504 8.14 -17.51 -12.77
C GLY A 504 8.62 -18.10 -11.43
N PHE A 505 8.58 -17.29 -10.38
CA PHE A 505 8.98 -17.64 -9.01
C PHE A 505 7.79 -18.24 -8.24
N MET A 506 7.87 -19.50 -7.80
CA MET A 506 6.81 -20.19 -7.03
C MET A 506 5.44 -20.08 -7.71
N MET A 507 5.32 -20.57 -8.94
CA MET A 507 4.12 -20.42 -9.78
C MET A 507 2.86 -21.08 -9.19
N GLU A 508 3.01 -22.03 -8.30
CA GLU A 508 1.90 -22.63 -7.52
C GLU A 508 1.16 -21.58 -6.66
N GLU A 509 1.82 -20.48 -6.33
CA GLU A 509 1.29 -19.37 -5.56
C GLU A 509 0.86 -18.17 -6.44
N ALA A 510 0.88 -18.33 -7.75
CA ALA A 510 0.40 -17.30 -8.68
C ALA A 510 -1.12 -17.11 -8.58
N LEU A 511 -1.56 -15.88 -8.69
CA LEU A 511 -2.97 -15.54 -8.84
C LEU A 511 -3.36 -15.54 -10.33
N THR A 512 -4.61 -15.86 -10.64
CA THR A 512 -5.13 -15.65 -11.98
C THR A 512 -5.29 -14.16 -12.27
N ARG A 513 -5.42 -13.78 -13.54
CA ARG A 513 -5.71 -12.39 -13.94
C ARG A 513 -6.99 -11.85 -13.28
N GLU A 514 -8.04 -12.68 -13.22
CA GLU A 514 -9.31 -12.33 -12.57
C GLU A 514 -9.14 -12.10 -11.06
N GLU A 515 -8.47 -13.01 -10.36
CA GLU A 515 -8.20 -12.89 -8.92
C GLU A 515 -7.36 -11.64 -8.63
N THR A 516 -6.36 -11.37 -9.47
CA THR A 516 -5.51 -10.18 -9.36
C THR A 516 -6.32 -8.90 -9.55
N LEU A 517 -7.15 -8.82 -10.59
CA LEU A 517 -7.99 -7.64 -10.82
C LEU A 517 -8.98 -7.44 -9.67
N LYS A 518 -9.60 -8.51 -9.15
CA LYS A 518 -10.45 -8.43 -7.95
C LYS A 518 -9.68 -7.90 -6.73
N GLY A 519 -8.45 -8.34 -6.53
CA GLY A 519 -7.57 -7.88 -5.43
C GLY A 519 -7.22 -6.40 -5.52
N MET A 520 -7.03 -5.91 -6.74
CA MET A 520 -6.73 -4.51 -7.05
C MET A 520 -7.98 -3.61 -7.13
N THR A 521 -9.17 -4.14 -6.91
CA THR A 521 -10.44 -3.41 -7.06
C THR A 521 -11.44 -3.78 -5.96
N ILE A 522 -12.37 -4.73 -6.21
CA ILE A 522 -13.49 -5.03 -5.32
C ILE A 522 -13.07 -5.60 -3.97
N TRP A 523 -12.00 -6.42 -3.89
CA TRP A 523 -11.53 -6.96 -2.62
C TRP A 523 -10.81 -5.90 -1.79
N GLY A 524 -10.09 -4.95 -2.43
CA GLY A 524 -9.56 -3.76 -1.76
C GLY A 524 -10.70 -2.89 -1.21
N ALA A 525 -11.74 -2.64 -2.01
CA ALA A 525 -12.92 -1.92 -1.54
C ALA A 525 -13.61 -2.64 -0.38
N PHE A 526 -13.70 -3.97 -0.42
CA PHE A 526 -14.23 -4.78 0.69
C PHE A 526 -13.38 -4.63 1.95
N ALA A 527 -12.06 -4.68 1.82
CA ALA A 527 -11.17 -4.50 2.96
C ALA A 527 -11.34 -3.13 3.64
N ASN A 528 -11.78 -2.12 2.87
CA ASN A 528 -12.05 -0.75 3.30
C ASN A 528 -13.51 -0.49 3.73
N PHE A 529 -14.38 -1.51 3.73
CA PHE A 529 -15.83 -1.37 3.99
C PHE A 529 -16.55 -0.50 2.94
N GLU A 530 -16.08 -0.46 1.71
CA GLU A 530 -16.56 0.42 0.64
C GLU A 530 -16.97 -0.34 -0.64
N GLU A 531 -17.14 -1.66 -0.56
CA GLU A 531 -17.53 -2.51 -1.69
C GLU A 531 -18.91 -2.18 -2.27
N LYS A 532 -19.75 -1.49 -1.51
CA LYS A 532 -21.05 -1.00 -1.97
C LYS A 532 -20.98 0.34 -2.69
N GLU A 533 -19.82 1.01 -2.61
CA GLU A 533 -19.64 2.37 -3.10
C GLU A 533 -18.67 2.42 -4.30
N LYS A 534 -17.72 1.48 -4.40
CA LYS A 534 -16.67 1.44 -5.44
C LYS A 534 -16.07 0.05 -5.63
N GLY A 535 -15.09 -0.08 -6.51
CA GLY A 535 -14.34 -1.33 -6.79
C GLY A 535 -14.99 -2.21 -7.86
N SER A 536 -16.11 -1.79 -8.45
CA SER A 536 -16.73 -2.44 -9.61
C SER A 536 -17.53 -1.43 -10.42
N ILE A 537 -17.79 -1.73 -11.70
CA ILE A 537 -18.66 -0.95 -12.59
C ILE A 537 -20.08 -1.48 -12.44
N GLU A 538 -20.78 -1.01 -11.39
CA GLU A 538 -22.15 -1.40 -11.06
C GLU A 538 -23.01 -0.18 -10.75
N VAL A 539 -24.31 -0.29 -11.00
CA VAL A 539 -25.29 0.78 -10.75
C VAL A 539 -25.27 1.19 -9.26
N GLY A 540 -25.21 2.49 -9.01
CA GLY A 540 -25.19 3.11 -7.70
C GLY A 540 -23.80 3.36 -7.12
N LYS A 541 -22.75 2.79 -7.70
CA LYS A 541 -21.35 3.00 -7.29
C LYS A 541 -20.77 4.27 -7.91
N PHE A 542 -19.73 4.80 -7.31
CA PHE A 542 -18.96 5.91 -7.86
C PHE A 542 -18.41 5.55 -9.24
N ALA A 543 -18.46 6.51 -10.14
CA ALA A 543 -17.92 6.38 -11.49
C ALA A 543 -16.39 6.58 -11.49
N ASP A 544 -15.69 5.71 -10.76
CA ASP A 544 -14.23 5.63 -10.72
C ASP A 544 -13.81 4.52 -11.67
N PHE A 545 -13.11 4.87 -12.76
CA PHE A 545 -12.70 3.91 -13.76
C PHE A 545 -11.44 4.35 -14.50
N VAL A 546 -10.78 3.39 -15.13
CA VAL A 546 -9.58 3.60 -15.95
C VAL A 546 -9.78 2.97 -17.33
N ILE A 547 -9.20 3.61 -18.34
CA ILE A 547 -9.12 3.08 -19.70
C ILE A 547 -7.66 2.82 -20.03
N LEU A 548 -7.35 1.59 -20.43
CA LEU A 548 -6.01 1.16 -20.77
C LEU A 548 -5.85 1.00 -22.30
N ASP A 549 -4.63 1.17 -22.80
CA ASP A 549 -4.32 0.95 -24.22
C ASP A 549 -4.27 -0.54 -24.59
N ASN A 550 -3.98 -1.43 -23.63
CA ASN A 550 -4.04 -2.88 -23.80
C ASN A 550 -5.09 -3.51 -22.86
N ASP A 551 -5.65 -4.64 -23.30
CA ASP A 551 -6.52 -5.45 -22.46
C ASP A 551 -5.68 -6.41 -21.61
N ILE A 552 -5.42 -6.05 -20.35
CA ILE A 552 -4.59 -6.85 -19.43
C ILE A 552 -5.19 -8.21 -19.08
N MET A 553 -6.48 -8.42 -19.34
CA MET A 553 -7.13 -9.71 -19.13
C MET A 553 -6.86 -10.69 -20.27
N ARG A 554 -6.43 -10.20 -21.45
CA ARG A 554 -6.30 -11.01 -22.68
C ARG A 554 -4.97 -10.85 -23.40
N CYS A 555 -4.26 -9.73 -23.23
CA CYS A 555 -3.02 -9.47 -23.94
C CYS A 555 -1.90 -10.46 -23.54
N ASP A 556 -0.89 -10.56 -24.40
CA ASP A 556 0.31 -11.34 -24.10
C ASP A 556 1.04 -10.79 -22.87
N GLU A 557 1.74 -11.67 -22.14
CA GLU A 557 2.55 -11.32 -20.98
C GLU A 557 3.47 -10.12 -21.25
N SER A 558 4.16 -10.12 -22.39
CA SER A 558 5.14 -9.08 -22.79
C SER A 558 4.56 -7.67 -22.90
N LYS A 559 3.23 -7.53 -22.98
CA LYS A 559 2.55 -6.24 -23.08
C LYS A 559 2.11 -5.65 -21.74
N ILE A 560 2.05 -6.46 -20.69
CA ILE A 560 1.51 -6.01 -19.38
C ILE A 560 2.28 -4.81 -18.84
N LEU A 561 3.60 -4.93 -18.70
CA LEU A 561 4.43 -3.86 -18.13
C LEU A 561 4.51 -2.60 -19.00
N SER A 562 4.28 -2.74 -20.31
CA SER A 562 4.23 -1.60 -21.25
C SER A 562 2.85 -0.98 -21.39
N THR A 563 1.83 -1.54 -20.73
CA THR A 563 0.45 -1.04 -20.79
C THR A 563 0.38 0.35 -20.19
N LYS A 564 -0.27 1.27 -20.92
CA LYS A 564 -0.43 2.66 -20.52
C LYS A 564 -1.87 2.95 -20.13
N VAL A 565 -2.03 3.76 -19.12
CA VAL A 565 -3.30 4.37 -18.78
C VAL A 565 -3.58 5.49 -19.80
N LEU A 566 -4.69 5.39 -20.50
CA LEU A 566 -5.16 6.43 -21.41
C LEU A 566 -5.94 7.50 -20.66
N TYR A 567 -6.82 7.04 -19.75
CA TYR A 567 -7.67 7.93 -18.97
C TYR A 567 -7.89 7.36 -17.56
N THR A 568 -7.94 8.26 -16.59
CA THR A 568 -8.39 7.97 -15.21
C THR A 568 -9.53 8.91 -14.86
N PHE A 569 -10.61 8.33 -14.33
CA PHE A 569 -11.81 9.06 -13.92
C PHE A 569 -12.11 8.82 -12.45
N ILE A 570 -12.54 9.88 -11.76
CA ILE A 570 -13.08 9.82 -10.38
C ILE A 570 -14.42 10.56 -10.39
N ASN A 571 -15.50 9.93 -9.91
CA ASN A 571 -16.86 10.47 -9.99
C ASN A 571 -17.27 10.85 -11.43
N GLY A 572 -16.80 10.15 -12.44
CA GLY A 572 -17.06 10.52 -13.84
C GLY A 572 -16.30 11.76 -14.32
N GLU A 573 -15.50 12.39 -13.48
CA GLU A 573 -14.62 13.50 -13.84
C GLU A 573 -13.26 12.95 -14.30
N LYS A 574 -12.79 13.39 -15.47
CA LYS A 574 -11.47 13.02 -16.00
C LYS A 574 -10.38 13.70 -15.16
N VAL A 575 -9.55 12.92 -14.47
CA VAL A 575 -8.44 13.41 -13.63
C VAL A 575 -7.07 13.17 -14.28
N TYR A 576 -7.00 12.32 -15.31
CA TYR A 576 -5.80 12.08 -16.12
C TYR A 576 -6.17 11.69 -17.56
N GLY A 577 -5.31 12.02 -18.54
CA GLY A 577 -5.43 11.76 -19.96
C GLY A 577 -5.81 13.00 -20.78
N ASN A 578 -5.43 13.02 -22.05
CA ASN A 578 -5.64 14.15 -22.98
C ASN A 578 -7.02 14.09 -23.66
#